data_c29282eb87ae9bf3fc61b0d4485aae00
#
_entry.id   c29282eb87ae9bf3fc61b0d4485aae00
#
_cell.length_a   1.000
_cell.length_b   1.000
_cell.length_c   1.000
_cell.angle_alpha   90.00
_cell.angle_beta   90.00
_cell.angle_gamma   90.00
#
_symmetry.space_group_name_H-M   'P 1'
#
loop_
_entity.id
_entity.type
_entity.pdbx_description
1 polymer ?
#
loop_
_entity_poly.entity_id
_entity_poly.type
_entity_poly.pdbx_seq_one_letter_code
_entity_poly.pdbx_strand_id
1 'polypeptide(L)'
;MKIDDNFYMKLAIDEAWKYQLLTYPNPAVGCVIVKDGRLLAIEAHKEVGLPHAEINALKTAFLTQDSNSILKVKNSSHEIHDFLSKNHNNFFNDCEIYTTLEPCNHEGKTPSCAKLLSILKPKRVIIGSIDTNKIASGGIKTLEDE
;
A
#
# COMPACT_ATOMS: atom_id res chain seq x y z
N MET A 1 -25.52 5.73 -6.57
CA MET A 1 -24.05 5.67 -6.55
C MET A 1 -23.57 4.24 -6.76
N LYS A 2 -22.63 4.03 -7.64
CA LYS A 2 -22.08 2.71 -7.92
C LYS A 2 -20.76 2.51 -7.16
N ILE A 3 -20.65 1.41 -6.41
CA ILE A 3 -19.43 1.05 -5.70
C ILE A 3 -18.62 0.14 -6.60
N ASP A 4 -17.60 0.70 -7.23
CA ASP A 4 -16.73 0.02 -8.19
C ASP A 4 -15.27 0.45 -7.98
N ASP A 5 -14.38 0.05 -8.90
CA ASP A 5 -12.96 0.41 -8.81
C ASP A 5 -12.74 1.92 -8.79
N ASN A 6 -13.54 2.69 -9.52
CA ASN A 6 -13.42 4.15 -9.54
C ASN A 6 -13.78 4.75 -8.17
N PHE A 7 -14.78 4.19 -7.50
CA PHE A 7 -15.17 4.64 -6.17
C PHE A 7 -14.02 4.48 -5.17
N TYR A 8 -13.40 3.29 -5.14
CA TYR A 8 -12.31 3.03 -4.22
C TYR A 8 -11.06 3.83 -4.57
N MET A 9 -10.78 3.99 -5.86
CA MET A 9 -9.64 4.81 -6.29
C MET A 9 -9.83 6.28 -5.87
N LYS A 10 -11.06 6.80 -5.95
CA LYS A 10 -11.36 8.15 -5.49
C LYS A 10 -11.11 8.30 -4.00
N LEU A 11 -11.48 7.31 -3.19
CA LEU A 11 -11.17 7.34 -1.75
C LEU A 11 -9.66 7.43 -1.51
N ALA A 12 -8.87 6.69 -2.27
CA ALA A 12 -7.41 6.73 -2.16
C ALA A 12 -6.86 8.11 -2.54
N ILE A 13 -7.35 8.69 -3.63
CA ILE A 13 -6.95 10.02 -4.08
C ILE A 13 -7.30 11.09 -3.04
N ASP A 14 -8.51 11.04 -2.51
CA ASP A 14 -8.95 12.01 -1.50
C ASP A 14 -8.08 11.93 -0.24
N GLU A 15 -7.69 10.73 0.16
CA GLU A 15 -6.79 10.56 1.31
C GLU A 15 -5.41 11.13 1.03
N ALA A 16 -4.87 10.92 -0.17
CA ALA A 16 -3.58 11.48 -0.58
C ALA A 16 -3.55 13.01 -0.49
N TRP A 17 -4.64 13.67 -0.88
CA TRP A 17 -4.73 15.13 -0.86
C TRP A 17 -4.53 15.73 0.52
N LYS A 18 -4.87 15.02 1.58
CA LYS A 18 -4.70 15.51 2.96
C LYS A 18 -3.25 15.80 3.31
N TYR A 19 -2.31 15.14 2.63
CA TYR A 19 -0.87 15.21 2.92
C TYR A 19 -0.08 15.86 1.79
N GLN A 20 -0.77 16.54 0.87
CA GLN A 20 -0.13 17.24 -0.24
C GLN A 20 0.92 18.23 0.29
N LEU A 21 2.08 18.23 -0.32
CA LEU A 21 3.28 19.02 0.04
C LEU A 21 4.09 18.47 1.22
N LEU A 22 3.47 17.81 2.19
CA LEU A 22 4.21 17.22 3.31
C LEU A 22 5.14 16.08 2.87
N THR A 23 4.83 15.46 1.74
CA THR A 23 5.62 14.35 1.19
C THR A 23 6.73 14.83 0.25
N TYR A 24 6.82 16.12 -0.06
CA TYR A 24 7.83 16.65 -0.99
C TYR A 24 9.24 16.19 -0.60
N PRO A 25 10.09 15.73 -1.53
CA PRO A 25 9.89 15.69 -2.99
C PRO A 25 9.14 14.46 -3.50
N ASN A 26 8.63 13.59 -2.63
CA ASN A 26 7.84 12.43 -3.04
C ASN A 26 6.43 12.86 -3.47
N PRO A 27 5.82 12.16 -4.43
CA PRO A 27 4.42 12.45 -4.77
C PRO A 27 3.49 12.06 -3.62
N ALA A 28 2.33 12.71 -3.56
CA ALA A 28 1.26 12.31 -2.65
C ALA A 28 0.62 11.02 -3.16
N VAL A 29 0.55 10.01 -2.32
CA VAL A 29 0.02 8.69 -2.68
C VAL A 29 -1.00 8.25 -1.63
N GLY A 30 -2.10 7.68 -2.08
CA GLY A 30 -3.11 7.07 -1.24
C GLY A 30 -3.29 5.59 -1.58
N CYS A 31 -3.73 4.82 -0.60
CA CYS A 31 -3.96 3.38 -0.76
C CYS A 31 -5.20 2.94 0.01
N VAL A 32 -6.03 2.14 -0.65
CA VAL A 32 -7.25 1.57 -0.08
C VAL A 32 -7.18 0.05 -0.19
N ILE A 33 -7.56 -0.65 0.88
CA ILE A 33 -7.64 -2.11 0.88
C ILE A 33 -9.06 -2.55 1.18
N VAL A 34 -9.58 -3.43 0.33
CA VAL A 34 -10.94 -3.98 0.40
C VAL A 34 -10.84 -5.50 0.42
N LYS A 35 -11.61 -6.13 1.28
CA LYS A 35 -11.73 -7.59 1.34
C LYS A 35 -13.19 -7.99 1.31
N ASP A 36 -13.59 -8.75 0.29
CA ASP A 36 -14.96 -9.22 0.12
C ASP A 36 -15.98 -8.07 0.24
N GLY A 37 -15.69 -6.94 -0.38
CA GLY A 37 -16.56 -5.76 -0.35
C GLY A 37 -16.48 -4.93 0.92
N ARG A 38 -15.66 -5.33 1.91
CA ARG A 38 -15.46 -4.57 3.15
C ARG A 38 -14.23 -3.70 3.05
N LEU A 39 -14.39 -2.43 3.36
CA LEU A 39 -13.28 -1.50 3.42
C LEU A 39 -12.46 -1.77 4.69
N LEU A 40 -11.20 -2.17 4.53
CA LEU A 40 -10.32 -2.46 5.66
C LEU A 40 -9.38 -1.32 5.99
N ALA A 41 -8.94 -0.56 4.99
CA ALA A 41 -7.98 0.51 5.20
C ALA A 41 -8.12 1.60 4.17
N ILE A 42 -7.95 2.85 4.61
CA ILE A 42 -7.74 4.04 3.77
C ILE A 42 -6.54 4.74 4.39
N GLU A 43 -5.41 4.77 3.67
CA GLU A 43 -4.19 5.36 4.18
C GLU A 43 -3.45 6.15 3.10
N ALA A 44 -2.45 6.92 3.53
CA ALA A 44 -1.63 7.73 2.63
C ALA A 44 -0.18 7.74 3.08
N HIS A 45 0.71 8.12 2.17
CA HIS A 45 2.06 8.53 2.53
C HIS A 45 1.93 9.91 3.17
N LYS A 46 2.30 10.01 4.44
CA LYS A 46 1.95 11.21 5.24
C LYS A 46 3.03 12.27 5.23
N GLU A 47 4.29 11.86 5.16
CA GLU A 47 5.42 12.78 5.21
C GLU A 47 6.66 12.09 4.66
N VAL A 48 7.56 12.86 4.07
CA VAL A 48 8.82 12.32 3.56
C VAL A 48 9.58 11.60 4.70
N GLY A 49 10.09 10.40 4.39
CA GLY A 49 10.79 9.56 5.37
C GLY A 49 9.90 8.60 6.16
N LEU A 50 8.59 8.82 6.18
CA LEU A 50 7.63 7.90 6.81
C LEU A 50 7.22 6.78 5.85
N PRO A 51 6.54 5.73 6.34
CA PRO A 51 6.10 4.64 5.47
C PRO A 51 5.22 5.11 4.31
N HIS A 52 5.34 4.43 3.17
CA HIS A 52 4.51 4.68 2.00
C HIS A 52 3.06 4.29 2.28
N ALA A 53 2.15 4.78 1.42
CA ALA A 53 0.72 4.53 1.57
C ALA A 53 0.39 3.03 1.63
N GLU A 54 1.02 2.23 0.79
CA GLU A 54 0.79 0.78 0.74
C GLU A 54 1.17 0.13 2.08
N ILE A 55 2.31 0.49 2.64
CA ILE A 55 2.78 -0.04 3.93
C ILE A 55 1.80 0.33 5.05
N ASN A 56 1.38 1.60 5.09
CA ASN A 56 0.41 2.05 6.08
C ASN A 56 -0.93 1.29 5.95
N ALA A 57 -1.41 1.11 4.71
CA ALA A 57 -2.67 0.42 4.45
C ALA A 57 -2.58 -1.06 4.81
N LEU A 58 -1.49 -1.72 4.47
CA LEU A 58 -1.29 -3.14 4.80
C LEU A 58 -1.27 -3.35 6.31
N LYS A 59 -0.58 -2.48 7.04
CA LYS A 59 -0.58 -2.54 8.51
C LYS A 59 -1.98 -2.38 9.08
N THR A 60 -2.70 -1.36 8.66
CA THR A 60 -4.06 -1.08 9.13
C THR A 60 -5.00 -2.25 8.83
N ALA A 61 -4.96 -2.78 7.61
CA ALA A 61 -5.79 -3.91 7.21
C ALA A 61 -5.48 -5.16 8.03
N PHE A 62 -4.20 -5.47 8.24
CA PHE A 62 -3.81 -6.64 9.04
C PHE A 62 -4.32 -6.53 10.46
N LEU A 63 -4.26 -5.35 11.06
CA LEU A 63 -4.72 -5.12 12.42
C LEU A 63 -6.24 -5.23 12.58
N THR A 64 -7.02 -5.20 11.50
CA THR A 64 -8.46 -5.43 11.59
C THR A 64 -8.79 -6.85 12.04
N GLN A 65 -7.93 -7.82 11.72
CA GLN A 65 -8.13 -9.23 12.11
C GLN A 65 -7.36 -9.61 13.37
N ASP A 66 -6.37 -8.83 13.78
CA ASP A 66 -5.56 -9.08 14.96
C ASP A 66 -5.10 -7.76 15.59
N SER A 67 -5.99 -7.13 16.34
CA SER A 67 -5.74 -5.83 16.96
C SER A 67 -4.71 -5.88 18.10
N ASN A 68 -4.36 -7.08 18.57
CA ASN A 68 -3.36 -7.27 19.62
C ASN A 68 -2.00 -7.69 19.08
N SER A 69 -1.85 -7.73 17.75
CA SER A 69 -0.58 -8.09 17.13
C SER A 69 0.54 -7.13 17.53
N ILE A 70 1.75 -7.67 17.65
CA ILE A 70 2.95 -6.88 17.87
C ILE A 70 3.18 -5.85 16.74
N LEU A 71 2.57 -6.07 15.58
CA LEU A 71 2.62 -5.12 14.47
C LEU A 71 2.12 -3.73 14.86
N LYS A 72 1.20 -3.66 15.83
CA LYS A 72 0.63 -2.40 16.29
C LYS A 72 1.70 -1.40 16.75
N VAL A 73 2.79 -1.87 17.33
CA VAL A 73 3.87 -1.02 17.85
C VAL A 73 5.02 -0.85 16.86
N LYS A 74 4.97 -1.48 15.69
CA LYS A 74 6.00 -1.34 14.67
C LYS A 74 5.64 -0.15 13.76
N ASN A 75 6.54 0.81 13.65
CA ASN A 75 6.27 2.07 12.97
C ASN A 75 7.15 2.36 11.74
N SER A 76 8.30 1.69 11.60
CA SER A 76 9.15 1.89 10.44
C SER A 76 8.73 0.97 9.28
N SER A 77 9.01 1.43 8.05
CA SER A 77 8.75 0.63 6.86
C SER A 77 9.44 -0.73 6.91
N HIS A 78 10.69 -0.76 7.38
CA HIS A 78 11.47 -2.00 7.48
C HIS A 78 10.84 -2.99 8.46
N GLU A 79 10.42 -2.53 9.63
CA GLU A 79 9.79 -3.39 10.63
C GLU A 79 8.46 -3.95 10.13
N ILE A 80 7.63 -3.11 9.51
CA ILE A 80 6.33 -3.52 8.99
C ILE A 80 6.52 -4.52 7.85
N HIS A 81 7.41 -4.19 6.91
CA HIS A 81 7.73 -5.06 5.77
C HIS A 81 8.20 -6.44 6.24
N ASP A 82 9.14 -6.47 7.17
CA ASP A 82 9.69 -7.73 7.69
C ASP A 82 8.62 -8.56 8.38
N PHE A 83 7.81 -7.93 9.23
CA PHE A 83 6.74 -8.62 9.94
C PHE A 83 5.73 -9.24 8.98
N LEU A 84 5.23 -8.45 8.04
CA LEU A 84 4.22 -8.93 7.09
C LEU A 84 4.76 -10.01 6.18
N SER A 85 6.01 -9.90 5.73
CA SER A 85 6.64 -10.92 4.89
C SER A 85 6.63 -12.29 5.56
N LYS A 86 6.78 -12.33 6.87
CA LYS A 86 6.92 -13.57 7.64
C LYS A 86 5.63 -14.04 8.30
N ASN A 87 4.68 -13.13 8.54
CA ASN A 87 3.53 -13.42 9.40
C ASN A 87 2.17 -13.12 8.76
N HIS A 88 2.08 -12.93 7.43
CA HIS A 88 0.83 -12.56 6.78
C HIS A 88 -0.22 -13.68 6.80
N ASN A 89 0.19 -14.94 6.86
CA ASN A 89 -0.69 -16.11 6.95
C ASN A 89 -1.79 -16.12 5.85
N ASN A 90 -1.43 -15.72 4.64
CA ASN A 90 -2.34 -15.65 3.48
C ASN A 90 -3.55 -14.70 3.67
N PHE A 91 -3.48 -13.82 4.67
CA PHE A 91 -4.58 -12.89 4.98
C PHE A 91 -4.97 -12.02 3.78
N PHE A 92 -3.98 -11.61 2.99
CA PHE A 92 -4.21 -10.66 1.89
C PHE A 92 -4.66 -11.33 0.58
N ASN A 93 -4.73 -12.68 0.53
CA ASN A 93 -5.06 -13.38 -0.72
C ASN A 93 -6.45 -13.03 -1.27
N ASP A 94 -7.37 -12.63 -0.40
CA ASP A 94 -8.73 -12.22 -0.79
C ASP A 94 -8.90 -10.70 -0.85
N CYS A 95 -7.82 -9.95 -0.68
CA CYS A 95 -7.86 -8.50 -0.65
C CYS A 95 -7.65 -7.90 -2.03
N GLU A 96 -8.35 -6.79 -2.28
CA GLU A 96 -8.12 -5.93 -3.44
C GLU A 96 -7.47 -4.65 -2.93
N ILE A 97 -6.37 -4.26 -3.57
CA ILE A 97 -5.56 -3.13 -3.14
C ILE A 97 -5.59 -2.06 -4.22
N TYR A 98 -5.99 -0.85 -3.85
CA TYR A 98 -6.06 0.30 -4.73
C TYR A 98 -4.97 1.29 -4.33
N THR A 99 -4.06 1.58 -5.24
CA THR A 99 -3.02 2.58 -4.99
C THR A 99 -3.04 3.62 -6.11
N THR A 100 -2.91 4.89 -5.76
CA THR A 100 -2.99 5.98 -6.73
C THR A 100 -1.78 6.04 -7.64
N LEU A 101 -0.65 5.50 -7.21
CA LEU A 101 0.60 5.48 -7.97
C LEU A 101 1.15 4.05 -7.98
N GLU A 102 1.84 3.68 -9.06
CA GLU A 102 2.52 2.40 -9.18
C GLU A 102 3.39 2.12 -7.94
N PRO A 103 3.26 0.95 -7.29
CA PRO A 103 4.09 0.60 -6.13
C PRO A 103 5.56 0.66 -6.49
N CYS A 104 6.35 1.24 -5.61
CA CYS A 104 7.78 1.40 -5.86
C CYS A 104 8.49 0.06 -5.99
N ASN A 105 9.46 -0.01 -6.89
CA ASN A 105 10.29 -1.21 -7.11
C ASN A 105 11.72 -0.99 -6.64
N HIS A 106 11.99 0.14 -6.01
CA HIS A 106 13.32 0.54 -5.56
C HIS A 106 13.48 0.27 -4.06
N GLU A 107 14.56 -0.40 -3.68
CA GLU A 107 14.97 -0.54 -2.29
C GLU A 107 16.01 0.54 -1.98
N GLY A 108 15.63 1.53 -1.18
CA GLY A 108 16.50 2.61 -0.77
C GLY A 108 16.34 2.84 0.72
N LYS A 109 15.87 4.04 1.10
CA LYS A 109 15.56 4.34 2.49
C LYS A 109 14.42 3.46 3.03
N THR A 110 13.54 2.98 2.14
CA THR A 110 12.44 2.09 2.49
C THR A 110 12.49 0.85 1.59
N PRO A 111 11.97 -0.31 2.06
CA PRO A 111 11.87 -1.52 1.23
C PRO A 111 10.89 -1.31 0.08
N SER A 112 11.05 -2.08 -0.99
CA SER A 112 10.17 -2.04 -2.15
C SER A 112 8.75 -2.49 -1.81
N CYS A 113 7.76 -1.62 -2.07
CA CYS A 113 6.35 -1.96 -1.88
C CYS A 113 5.90 -3.05 -2.87
N ALA A 114 6.38 -3.00 -4.12
CA ALA A 114 6.04 -4.00 -5.12
C ALA A 114 6.52 -5.39 -4.69
N LYS A 115 7.70 -5.48 -4.11
CA LYS A 115 8.24 -6.75 -3.64
C LYS A 115 7.39 -7.31 -2.49
N LEU A 116 7.00 -6.48 -1.54
CA LEU A 116 6.14 -6.93 -0.45
C LEU A 116 4.79 -7.42 -1.00
N LEU A 117 4.16 -6.67 -1.90
CA LEU A 117 2.89 -7.06 -2.48
C LEU A 117 3.00 -8.40 -3.22
N SER A 118 4.12 -8.66 -3.90
CA SER A 118 4.33 -9.94 -4.58
C SER A 118 4.43 -11.11 -3.59
N ILE A 119 4.97 -10.87 -2.40
CA ILE A 119 5.02 -11.87 -1.33
C ILE A 119 3.63 -12.13 -0.74
N LEU A 120 2.85 -11.07 -0.52
CA LEU A 120 1.52 -11.17 0.09
C LEU A 120 0.47 -11.75 -0.84
N LYS A 121 0.66 -11.65 -2.15
CA LYS A 121 -0.21 -12.21 -3.21
C LYS A 121 -1.68 -11.82 -3.05
N PRO A 122 -1.99 -10.51 -3.09
CA PRO A 122 -3.39 -10.07 -3.05
C PRO A 122 -4.15 -10.54 -4.29
N LYS A 123 -5.47 -10.55 -4.19
CA LYS A 123 -6.34 -10.95 -5.29
C LYS A 123 -6.19 -10.02 -6.50
N ARG A 124 -6.13 -8.70 -6.27
CA ARG A 124 -5.96 -7.69 -7.32
C ARG A 124 -5.19 -6.51 -6.76
N VAL A 125 -4.38 -5.89 -7.61
CA VAL A 125 -3.78 -4.58 -7.32
C VAL A 125 -4.20 -3.64 -8.44
N ILE A 126 -4.95 -2.60 -8.11
CA ILE A 126 -5.46 -1.61 -9.06
C ILE A 126 -4.61 -0.34 -8.91
N ILE A 127 -4.00 0.08 -9.99
CA ILE A 127 -3.02 1.17 -10.00
C ILE A 127 -3.59 2.35 -10.79
N GLY A 128 -3.59 3.53 -10.16
CA GLY A 128 -4.13 4.74 -10.77
C GLY A 128 -3.22 5.37 -11.80
N SER A 129 -1.92 5.35 -11.58
CA SER A 129 -0.94 6.00 -12.45
C SER A 129 0.40 5.29 -12.40
N ILE A 130 1.11 5.29 -13.54
CA ILE A 130 2.46 4.74 -13.64
C ILE A 130 3.46 5.76 -13.09
N ASP A 131 4.47 5.27 -12.35
CA ASP A 131 5.56 6.12 -11.87
C ASP A 131 6.53 6.42 -13.02
N THR A 132 6.75 7.70 -13.30
CA THR A 132 7.67 8.13 -14.35
C THR A 132 9.12 8.26 -13.87
N ASN A 133 9.37 8.13 -12.57
CA ASN A 133 10.72 8.14 -12.01
C ASN A 133 11.42 6.81 -12.35
N LYS A 134 12.50 6.88 -13.12
CA LYS A 134 13.23 5.68 -13.56
C LYS A 134 13.78 4.82 -12.42
N ILE A 135 14.08 5.42 -11.27
CA ILE A 135 14.59 4.71 -10.11
C ILE A 135 13.47 3.91 -9.43
N ALA A 136 12.28 4.51 -9.31
CA ALA A 136 11.15 3.91 -8.59
C ALA A 136 10.25 3.06 -9.49
N SER A 137 10.30 3.21 -10.82
CA SER A 137 9.43 2.51 -11.75
C SER A 137 9.71 1.00 -11.79
N GLY A 138 8.80 0.24 -12.40
CA GLY A 138 8.94 -1.20 -12.59
C GLY A 138 8.13 -2.04 -11.61
N GLY A 139 7.39 -1.41 -10.70
CA GLY A 139 6.55 -2.12 -9.74
C GLY A 139 5.47 -2.97 -10.41
N ILE A 140 4.86 -2.47 -11.49
CA ILE A 140 3.85 -3.22 -12.26
C ILE A 140 4.46 -4.50 -12.81
N LYS A 141 5.62 -4.41 -13.42
CA LYS A 141 6.31 -5.57 -13.98
C LYS A 141 6.64 -6.60 -12.90
N THR A 142 7.13 -6.14 -11.75
CA THR A 142 7.42 -7.03 -10.61
C THR A 142 6.18 -7.78 -10.18
N LEU A 143 5.02 -7.11 -10.09
CA LEU A 143 3.77 -7.74 -9.69
C LEU A 143 3.25 -8.73 -10.75
N GLU A 144 3.38 -8.41 -12.04
CA GLU A 144 2.95 -9.28 -13.12
C GLU A 144 3.80 -10.54 -13.23
N ASP A 145 5.08 -10.46 -12.89
CA ASP A 145 6.02 -11.58 -12.96
C ASP A 145 5.83 -12.59 -11.81
N GLU A 146 5.02 -12.25 -10.81
CA GLU A 146 4.68 -13.11 -9.67
C GLU A 146 3.24 -13.66 -9.84
#